data_8db130bdb85fe18f858af6a831988f9a
#
_entry.id   8db130bdb85fe18f858af6a831988f9a
#
_cell.length_a   1.000
_cell.length_b   1.000
_cell.length_c   1.000
_cell.angle_alpha   90.00
_cell.angle_beta   90.00
_cell.angle_gamma   90.00
#
_symmetry.space_group_name_H-M   'P 1'
#
loop_
_entity.id
_entity.type
_entity.pdbx_description
1 polymer ?
#
loop_
_entity_poly.entity_id
_entity_poly.type
_entity_poly.pdbx_seq_one_letter_code
_entity_poly.pdbx_strand_id
1 'polypeptide(L)'
;MSAARTLRLVWFVTWFNVRMLLASEFFILTTFISPLIFATLAFFLFQSGGGTAGQTLLYVALGAGMMGVWSTTLFGCGGAIAWQRWEGTLELLVNAPSRYDFILVGQTFGAVVLGFYGIVATLAWGVLLFGMPIQATYPLILPLSLAAAIISLGSLGMLIATTFVLYRHANALGNLLEYPIWLVTGLLVPVATLPFWVRPISWLLAPTWGMEAIRGATIGAEPPILAIVLCFVLAKARRDATLSLQ
;
A
#
# COMPACT_ATOMS: atom_id res chain seq x y z
N MET A 1 -20.13 16.35 -14.22
CA MET A 1 -18.86 16.57 -14.98
C MET A 1 -18.77 15.51 -16.07
N SER A 2 -18.22 15.86 -17.26
CA SER A 2 -17.97 14.82 -18.28
C SER A 2 -16.83 13.89 -17.80
N ALA A 3 -16.89 12.60 -18.16
CA ALA A 3 -15.88 11.60 -17.78
C ALA A 3 -14.45 12.05 -18.16
N ALA A 4 -14.29 12.72 -19.31
CA ALA A 4 -13.02 13.27 -19.76
C ALA A 4 -12.46 14.37 -18.84
N ARG A 5 -13.31 15.22 -18.26
CA ARG A 5 -12.89 16.24 -17.29
C ARG A 5 -12.45 15.60 -15.97
N THR A 6 -13.17 14.59 -15.50
CA THR A 6 -12.82 13.84 -14.29
C THR A 6 -11.46 13.14 -14.45
N LEU A 7 -11.25 12.46 -15.57
CA LEU A 7 -9.99 11.78 -15.84
C LEU A 7 -8.80 12.75 -15.89
N ARG A 8 -9.00 13.91 -16.56
CA ARG A 8 -7.98 14.97 -16.62
C ARG A 8 -7.67 15.55 -15.24
N LEU A 9 -8.68 15.74 -14.39
CA LEU A 9 -8.50 16.21 -13.01
C LEU A 9 -7.66 15.20 -12.20
N VAL A 10 -8.06 13.92 -12.20
CA VAL A 10 -7.34 12.87 -11.49
C VAL A 10 -5.90 12.79 -11.96
N TRP A 11 -5.65 12.79 -13.27
CA TRP A 11 -4.31 12.77 -13.83
C TRP A 11 -3.46 13.98 -13.41
N PHE A 12 -4.03 15.18 -13.46
CA PHE A 12 -3.34 16.39 -13.04
C PHE A 12 -2.98 16.34 -11.55
N VAL A 13 -3.92 15.95 -10.71
CA VAL A 13 -3.69 15.82 -9.25
C VAL A 13 -2.65 14.75 -8.96
N THR A 14 -2.70 13.60 -9.64
CA THR A 14 -1.70 12.54 -9.52
C THR A 14 -0.30 13.08 -9.84
N TRP A 15 -0.15 13.73 -10.98
CA TRP A 15 1.13 14.29 -11.39
C TRP A 15 1.64 15.38 -10.44
N PHE A 16 0.74 16.25 -9.98
CA PHE A 16 1.07 17.31 -9.02
C PHE A 16 1.53 16.71 -7.69
N ASN A 17 0.81 15.69 -7.18
CA ASN A 17 1.16 15.01 -5.93
C ASN A 17 2.53 14.32 -6.04
N VAL A 18 2.80 13.62 -7.13
CA VAL A 18 4.12 13.00 -7.38
C VAL A 18 5.22 14.06 -7.34
N ARG A 19 5.04 15.19 -8.03
CA ARG A 19 6.03 16.27 -8.02
C ARG A 19 6.23 16.89 -6.64
N MET A 20 5.15 17.10 -5.90
CA MET A 20 5.19 17.66 -4.55
C MET A 20 5.95 16.72 -3.60
N LEU A 21 5.68 15.44 -3.65
CA LEU A 21 6.37 14.44 -2.83
C LEU A 21 7.85 14.31 -3.20
N LEU A 22 8.18 14.33 -4.49
CA LEU A 22 9.57 14.32 -4.98
C LEU A 22 10.32 15.64 -4.73
N ALA A 23 9.64 16.73 -4.40
CA ALA A 23 10.28 17.97 -3.98
C ALA A 23 10.68 17.96 -2.50
N SER A 24 10.15 17.03 -1.69
CA SER A 24 10.48 16.88 -0.28
C SER A 24 11.71 15.98 -0.11
N GLU A 25 12.85 16.54 0.31
CA GLU A 25 14.08 15.79 0.56
C GLU A 25 13.86 14.67 1.59
N PHE A 26 13.13 14.97 2.65
CA PHE A 26 12.80 14.00 3.69
C PHE A 26 11.95 12.82 3.12
N PHE A 27 10.98 13.11 2.28
CA PHE A 27 10.14 12.08 1.65
C PHE A 27 10.95 11.21 0.68
N ILE A 28 11.82 11.83 -0.11
CA ILE A 28 12.74 11.08 -0.99
C ILE A 28 13.59 10.13 -0.16
N LEU A 29 14.27 10.66 0.87
CA LEU A 29 15.18 9.86 1.70
C LEU A 29 14.43 8.66 2.31
N THR A 30 13.29 8.88 2.93
CA THR A 30 12.49 7.82 3.55
C THR A 30 11.94 6.85 2.51
N THR A 31 11.43 7.32 1.37
CA THR A 31 10.86 6.48 0.31
C THR A 31 11.91 5.58 -0.33
N PHE A 32 13.16 6.07 -0.47
CA PHE A 32 14.24 5.28 -1.08
C PHE A 32 14.93 4.34 -0.09
N ILE A 33 15.14 4.76 1.14
CA ILE A 33 15.92 4.00 2.12
C ILE A 33 15.06 2.99 2.89
N SER A 34 13.84 3.36 3.29
CA SER A 34 13.02 2.49 4.15
C SER A 34 12.70 1.12 3.53
N PRO A 35 12.35 0.97 2.24
CA PRO A 35 12.13 -0.36 1.67
C PRO A 35 13.38 -1.25 1.71
N LEU A 36 14.58 -0.67 1.55
CA LEU A 36 15.84 -1.42 1.60
C LEU A 36 16.15 -1.91 3.01
N ILE A 37 15.89 -1.06 4.03
CA ILE A 37 16.06 -1.44 5.44
C ILE A 37 15.07 -2.57 5.79
N PHE A 38 13.79 -2.43 5.43
CA PHE A 38 12.79 -3.45 5.71
C PHE A 38 13.07 -4.76 4.98
N ALA A 39 13.51 -4.70 3.71
CA ALA A 39 13.94 -5.88 2.97
C ALA A 39 15.11 -6.57 3.66
N THR A 40 16.13 -5.82 4.06
CA THR A 40 17.32 -6.37 4.74
C THR A 40 16.94 -7.03 6.06
N LEU A 41 16.14 -6.36 6.90
CA LEU A 41 15.66 -6.93 8.16
C LEU A 41 14.81 -8.21 7.93
N ALA A 42 13.90 -8.16 6.96
CA ALA A 42 13.06 -9.29 6.64
C ALA A 42 13.88 -10.49 6.12
N PHE A 43 14.87 -10.27 5.24
CA PHE A 43 15.77 -11.31 4.77
C PHE A 43 16.56 -11.96 5.91
N PHE A 44 17.16 -11.17 6.81
CA PHE A 44 17.90 -11.71 7.95
C PHE A 44 17.02 -12.48 8.92
N LEU A 45 15.80 -11.99 9.20
CA LEU A 45 14.84 -12.69 10.06
C LEU A 45 14.45 -14.06 9.47
N PHE A 46 14.19 -14.13 8.18
CA PHE A 46 13.86 -15.39 7.52
C PHE A 46 15.06 -16.34 7.42
N GLN A 47 16.25 -15.83 7.17
CA GLN A 47 17.46 -16.64 7.11
C GLN A 47 17.81 -17.25 8.46
N SER A 48 17.68 -16.48 9.55
CA SER A 48 17.88 -16.99 10.93
C SER A 48 16.81 -17.97 11.37
N GLY A 49 15.59 -17.90 10.81
CA GLY A 49 14.49 -18.84 11.04
C GLY A 49 14.58 -20.15 10.26
N GLY A 50 15.68 -20.41 9.53
CA GLY A 50 15.86 -21.65 8.74
C GLY A 50 15.08 -21.66 7.41
N GLY A 51 14.47 -20.55 7.00
CA GLY A 51 13.76 -20.40 5.73
C GLY A 51 14.71 -20.15 4.55
N THR A 52 15.20 -21.20 3.88
CA THR A 52 16.11 -21.08 2.74
C THR A 52 15.44 -21.27 1.37
N ALA A 53 14.12 -21.51 1.34
CA ALA A 53 13.42 -21.71 0.07
C ALA A 53 13.31 -20.38 -0.70
N GLY A 54 13.83 -20.35 -1.94
CA GLY A 54 13.85 -19.11 -2.77
C GLY A 54 12.47 -18.48 -2.98
N GLN A 55 11.40 -19.28 -3.04
CA GLN A 55 10.02 -18.82 -3.15
C GLN A 55 9.57 -18.05 -1.88
N THR A 56 10.04 -18.46 -0.70
CA THR A 56 9.77 -17.76 0.56
C THR A 56 10.48 -16.40 0.57
N LEU A 57 11.72 -16.33 0.08
CA LEU A 57 12.45 -15.06 -0.03
C LEU A 57 11.76 -14.09 -0.99
N LEU A 58 11.21 -14.58 -2.10
CA LEU A 58 10.44 -13.76 -3.03
C LEU A 58 9.19 -13.18 -2.36
N TYR A 59 8.44 -13.98 -1.59
CA TYR A 59 7.30 -13.48 -0.82
C TYR A 59 7.73 -12.41 0.19
N VAL A 60 8.83 -12.62 0.90
CA VAL A 60 9.38 -11.66 1.87
C VAL A 60 9.77 -10.32 1.21
N ALA A 61 10.43 -10.38 0.04
CA ALA A 61 10.80 -9.19 -0.70
C ALA A 61 9.56 -8.41 -1.18
N LEU A 62 8.53 -9.11 -1.66
CA LEU A 62 7.27 -8.50 -2.05
C LEU A 62 6.53 -7.90 -0.85
N GLY A 63 6.52 -8.58 0.30
CA GLY A 63 5.97 -8.05 1.54
C GLY A 63 6.64 -6.76 1.98
N ALA A 64 7.98 -6.73 1.99
CA ALA A 64 8.76 -5.53 2.31
C ALA A 64 8.49 -4.38 1.31
N GLY A 65 8.38 -4.68 0.01
CA GLY A 65 7.99 -3.71 -1.00
C GLY A 65 6.58 -3.15 -0.77
N MET A 66 5.63 -4.03 -0.39
CA MET A 66 4.26 -3.62 -0.08
C MET A 66 4.17 -2.78 1.21
N MET A 67 5.06 -2.97 2.20
CA MET A 67 5.20 -2.03 3.32
C MET A 67 5.57 -0.63 2.82
N GLY A 68 6.50 -0.53 1.86
CA GLY A 68 6.83 0.74 1.20
C GLY A 68 5.62 1.37 0.49
N VAL A 69 4.83 0.58 -0.24
CA VAL A 69 3.57 1.05 -0.86
C VAL A 69 2.60 1.58 0.18
N TRP A 70 2.45 0.88 1.31
CA TRP A 70 1.60 1.32 2.41
C TRP A 70 2.07 2.65 3.00
N SER A 71 3.36 2.75 3.39
CA SER A 71 3.93 3.96 3.99
C SER A 71 3.82 5.15 3.05
N THR A 72 4.15 4.98 1.75
CA THR A 72 4.00 6.05 0.76
C THR A 72 2.55 6.46 0.54
N THR A 73 1.60 5.52 0.59
CA THR A 73 0.17 5.82 0.46
C THR A 73 -0.34 6.55 1.69
N LEU A 74 0.01 6.10 2.88
CA LEU A 74 -0.44 6.69 4.14
C LEU A 74 0.08 8.13 4.30
N PHE A 75 1.39 8.33 4.11
CA PHE A 75 2.03 9.63 4.28
C PHE A 75 1.94 10.49 3.02
N GLY A 76 1.95 9.91 1.84
CA GLY A 76 1.84 10.64 0.58
C GLY A 76 0.43 11.16 0.29
N CYS A 77 -0.61 10.46 0.72
CA CYS A 77 -2.00 10.94 0.62
C CYS A 77 -2.44 11.67 1.90
N GLY A 78 -2.36 11.01 3.04
CA GLY A 78 -2.78 11.58 4.33
C GLY A 78 -1.88 12.73 4.77
N GLY A 79 -0.57 12.61 4.61
CA GLY A 79 0.39 13.68 4.89
C GLY A 79 0.20 14.90 3.99
N ALA A 80 -0.16 14.71 2.71
CA ALA A 80 -0.49 15.81 1.82
C ALA A 80 -1.69 16.63 2.33
N ILE A 81 -2.73 15.97 2.86
CA ILE A 81 -3.88 16.63 3.48
C ILE A 81 -3.46 17.43 4.72
N ALA A 82 -2.63 16.82 5.58
CA ALA A 82 -2.13 17.50 6.78
C ALA A 82 -1.29 18.73 6.42
N TRP A 83 -0.45 18.64 5.39
CA TRP A 83 0.34 19.75 4.86
C TRP A 83 -0.53 20.87 4.29
N GLN A 84 -1.51 20.53 3.44
CA GLN A 84 -2.46 21.48 2.87
C GLN A 84 -3.26 22.22 3.95
N ARG A 85 -3.60 21.52 5.05
CA ARG A 85 -4.23 22.15 6.22
C ARG A 85 -3.28 23.14 6.88
N TRP A 86 -2.03 22.80 7.04
CA TRP A 86 -1.03 23.66 7.68
C TRP A 86 -0.76 24.92 6.86
N GLU A 87 -0.76 24.81 5.53
CA GLU A 87 -0.66 25.95 4.61
C GLU A 87 -1.96 26.73 4.43
N GLY A 88 -3.09 26.28 5.00
CA GLY A 88 -4.40 26.90 4.84
C GLY A 88 -5.04 26.72 3.46
N THR A 89 -4.46 25.86 2.62
CA THR A 89 -4.95 25.58 1.25
C THR A 89 -6.05 24.54 1.19
N LEU A 90 -6.23 23.73 2.26
CA LEU A 90 -7.23 22.67 2.31
C LEU A 90 -8.65 23.18 2.11
N GLU A 91 -9.00 24.33 2.75
CA GLU A 91 -10.33 24.92 2.62
C GLU A 91 -10.64 25.35 1.19
N LEU A 92 -9.63 25.85 0.46
CA LEU A 92 -9.77 26.22 -0.95
C LEU A 92 -10.03 24.98 -1.83
N LEU A 93 -9.39 23.85 -1.51
CA LEU A 93 -9.57 22.59 -2.24
C LEU A 93 -10.94 21.96 -1.97
N VAL A 94 -11.41 21.99 -0.72
CA VAL A 94 -12.73 21.47 -0.33
C VAL A 94 -13.86 22.30 -0.94
N ASN A 95 -13.69 23.63 -1.00
CA ASN A 95 -14.66 24.57 -1.58
C ASN A 95 -14.53 24.72 -3.12
N ALA A 96 -13.58 24.02 -3.75
CA ALA A 96 -13.43 24.05 -5.20
C ALA A 96 -14.68 23.46 -5.89
N PRO A 97 -15.03 23.93 -7.11
CA PRO A 97 -16.18 23.42 -7.87
C PRO A 97 -16.02 21.96 -8.33
N SER A 98 -14.85 21.36 -8.11
CA SER A 98 -14.55 19.95 -8.35
C SER A 98 -14.84 19.13 -7.09
N ARG A 99 -15.42 17.93 -7.27
CA ARG A 99 -15.64 17.00 -6.14
C ARG A 99 -14.31 16.60 -5.52
N TYR A 100 -14.18 16.80 -4.22
CA TYR A 100 -12.98 16.53 -3.45
C TYR A 100 -12.53 15.06 -3.51
N ASP A 101 -13.50 14.12 -3.68
CA ASP A 101 -13.21 12.69 -3.84
C ASP A 101 -12.20 12.41 -4.97
N PHE A 102 -12.34 13.10 -6.12
CA PHE A 102 -11.42 12.91 -7.24
C PHE A 102 -10.03 13.47 -6.97
N ILE A 103 -9.93 14.47 -6.10
CA ILE A 103 -8.64 14.99 -5.61
C ILE A 103 -7.97 13.93 -4.74
N LEU A 104 -8.69 13.34 -3.78
CA LEU A 104 -8.19 12.27 -2.93
C LEU A 104 -7.75 11.04 -3.75
N VAL A 105 -8.56 10.65 -4.73
CA VAL A 105 -8.19 9.56 -5.66
C VAL A 105 -6.89 9.88 -6.38
N GLY A 106 -6.74 11.09 -6.92
CA GLY A 106 -5.51 11.52 -7.61
C GLY A 106 -4.29 11.52 -6.69
N GLN A 107 -4.42 12.00 -5.45
CA GLN A 107 -3.35 11.97 -4.44
C GLN A 107 -2.96 10.52 -4.09
N THR A 108 -3.95 9.65 -3.88
CA THR A 108 -3.69 8.22 -3.61
C THR A 108 -2.96 7.55 -4.76
N PHE A 109 -3.38 7.81 -6.01
CA PHE A 109 -2.68 7.28 -7.18
C PHE A 109 -1.23 7.77 -7.26
N GLY A 110 -0.98 9.05 -6.98
CA GLY A 110 0.39 9.60 -6.94
C GLY A 110 1.27 8.91 -5.92
N ALA A 111 0.74 8.71 -4.70
CA ALA A 111 1.44 8.01 -3.64
C ALA A 111 1.72 6.54 -3.98
N VAL A 112 0.75 5.83 -4.57
CA VAL A 112 0.88 4.44 -5.02
C VAL A 112 1.94 4.30 -6.12
N VAL A 113 1.97 5.21 -7.09
CA VAL A 113 2.99 5.22 -8.16
C VAL A 113 4.40 5.31 -7.56
N LEU A 114 4.59 6.17 -6.57
CA LEU A 114 5.87 6.26 -5.86
C LEU A 114 6.15 5.02 -5.01
N GLY A 115 5.12 4.45 -4.37
CA GLY A 115 5.26 3.21 -3.62
C GLY A 115 5.69 2.02 -4.46
N PHE A 116 5.30 1.99 -5.75
CA PHE A 116 5.73 0.94 -6.68
C PHE A 116 7.25 0.85 -6.83
N TYR A 117 7.96 1.98 -6.68
CA TYR A 117 9.43 1.98 -6.59
C TYR A 117 9.92 1.06 -5.46
N GLY A 118 9.26 1.08 -4.29
CA GLY A 118 9.62 0.22 -3.16
C GLY A 118 9.64 -1.27 -3.52
N ILE A 119 8.66 -1.74 -4.30
CA ILE A 119 8.59 -3.12 -4.76
C ILE A 119 9.77 -3.44 -5.70
N VAL A 120 10.04 -2.56 -6.66
CA VAL A 120 11.17 -2.74 -7.59
C VAL A 120 12.50 -2.72 -6.83
N ALA A 121 12.66 -1.78 -5.90
CA ALA A 121 13.88 -1.66 -5.10
C ALA A 121 14.11 -2.88 -4.21
N THR A 122 13.09 -3.40 -3.52
CA THR A 122 13.22 -4.58 -2.65
C THR A 122 13.50 -5.85 -3.45
N LEU A 123 12.90 -6.01 -4.63
CA LEU A 123 13.21 -7.13 -5.53
C LEU A 123 14.66 -7.05 -6.03
N ALA A 124 15.08 -5.88 -6.52
CA ALA A 124 16.46 -5.68 -6.97
C ALA A 124 17.46 -5.93 -5.84
N TRP A 125 17.19 -5.42 -4.64
CA TRP A 125 18.01 -5.61 -3.45
C TRP A 125 18.11 -7.08 -3.04
N GLY A 126 16.98 -7.81 -3.06
CA GLY A 126 16.93 -9.24 -2.77
C GLY A 126 17.76 -10.07 -3.75
N VAL A 127 17.71 -9.74 -5.04
CA VAL A 127 18.52 -10.42 -6.06
C VAL A 127 20.00 -10.09 -5.92
N LEU A 128 20.35 -8.81 -5.76
CA LEU A 128 21.75 -8.35 -5.75
C LEU A 128 22.52 -8.77 -4.50
N LEU A 129 21.92 -8.67 -3.31
CA LEU A 129 22.61 -8.95 -2.06
C LEU A 129 22.39 -10.36 -1.52
N PHE A 130 21.19 -10.92 -1.75
CA PHE A 130 20.82 -12.21 -1.18
C PHE A 130 20.76 -13.34 -2.22
N GLY A 131 21.06 -13.04 -3.50
CA GLY A 131 21.00 -14.02 -4.57
C GLY A 131 19.63 -14.67 -4.74
N MET A 132 18.56 -13.94 -4.40
CA MET A 132 17.18 -14.45 -4.40
C MET A 132 16.76 -14.85 -5.82
N PRO A 133 16.32 -16.10 -6.06
CA PRO A 133 15.76 -16.48 -7.36
C PRO A 133 14.37 -15.85 -7.53
N ILE A 134 14.12 -15.21 -8.69
CA ILE A 134 12.79 -14.72 -9.04
C ILE A 134 11.99 -15.89 -9.64
N GLN A 135 11.57 -16.82 -8.79
CA GLN A 135 10.80 -18.00 -9.19
C GLN A 135 9.47 -17.99 -8.42
N ALA A 136 8.37 -17.83 -9.12
CA ALA A 136 7.03 -17.95 -8.60
C ALA A 136 6.37 -19.24 -9.10
N THR A 137 5.55 -19.87 -8.26
CA THR A 137 4.78 -21.05 -8.64
C THR A 137 3.82 -20.74 -9.79
N TYR A 138 3.19 -19.55 -9.75
CA TYR A 138 2.28 -19.07 -10.79
C TYR A 138 2.72 -17.71 -11.34
N PRO A 139 3.72 -17.64 -12.25
CA PRO A 139 4.32 -16.39 -12.69
C PRO A 139 3.35 -15.48 -13.45
N LEU A 140 2.34 -16.03 -14.13
CA LEU A 140 1.32 -15.25 -14.84
C LEU A 140 0.27 -14.63 -13.89
N ILE A 141 0.04 -15.23 -12.73
CA ILE A 141 -0.94 -14.75 -11.75
C ILE A 141 -0.30 -13.71 -10.80
N LEU A 142 1.01 -13.77 -10.61
CA LEU A 142 1.74 -12.89 -9.71
C LEU A 142 1.52 -11.38 -10.00
N PRO A 143 1.59 -10.87 -11.24
CA PRO A 143 1.31 -9.47 -11.54
C PRO A 143 -0.13 -9.06 -11.19
N LEU A 144 -1.09 -9.96 -11.40
CA LEU A 144 -2.49 -9.71 -11.05
C LEU A 144 -2.70 -9.66 -9.53
N SER A 145 -2.07 -10.59 -8.79
CA SER A 145 -2.06 -10.60 -7.32
C SER A 145 -1.44 -9.32 -6.75
N LEU A 146 -0.34 -8.88 -7.36
CA LEU A 146 0.34 -7.64 -6.97
C LEU A 146 -0.54 -6.42 -7.22
N ALA A 147 -1.18 -6.33 -8.39
CA ALA A 147 -2.12 -5.25 -8.71
C ALA A 147 -3.30 -5.23 -7.73
N ALA A 148 -3.88 -6.39 -7.41
CA ALA A 148 -4.96 -6.51 -6.43
C ALA A 148 -4.53 -6.04 -5.04
N ALA A 149 -3.34 -6.44 -4.58
CA ALA A 149 -2.78 -6.03 -3.30
C ALA A 149 -2.52 -4.51 -3.25
N ILE A 150 -1.97 -3.92 -4.30
CA ILE A 150 -1.74 -2.47 -4.41
C ILE A 150 -3.06 -1.70 -4.37
N ILE A 151 -4.07 -2.13 -5.12
CA ILE A 151 -5.39 -1.50 -5.15
C ILE A 151 -6.04 -1.57 -3.76
N SER A 152 -5.92 -2.71 -3.08
CA SER A 152 -6.50 -2.90 -1.75
C SER A 152 -5.82 -2.04 -0.69
N LEU A 153 -4.48 -1.92 -0.73
CA LEU A 153 -3.73 -1.01 0.14
C LEU A 153 -4.07 0.44 -0.14
N GLY A 154 -4.16 0.84 -1.41
CA GLY A 154 -4.57 2.17 -1.82
C GLY A 154 -5.98 2.52 -1.32
N SER A 155 -6.93 1.58 -1.42
CA SER A 155 -8.30 1.77 -0.93
C SER A 155 -8.37 1.92 0.59
N LEU A 156 -7.59 1.13 1.34
CA LEU A 156 -7.48 1.26 2.79
C LEU A 156 -6.80 2.58 3.18
N GLY A 157 -5.72 2.96 2.48
CA GLY A 157 -5.03 4.22 2.67
C GLY A 157 -5.93 5.42 2.42
N MET A 158 -6.74 5.39 1.35
CA MET A 158 -7.74 6.44 1.05
C MET A 158 -8.79 6.55 2.17
N LEU A 159 -9.26 5.42 2.70
CA LEU A 159 -10.22 5.40 3.80
C LEU A 159 -9.63 6.05 5.07
N ILE A 160 -8.38 5.75 5.40
CA ILE A 160 -7.70 6.38 6.54
C ILE A 160 -7.40 7.85 6.24
N ALA A 161 -7.01 8.20 5.01
CA ALA A 161 -6.75 9.58 4.62
C ALA A 161 -7.97 10.50 4.81
N THR A 162 -9.21 9.98 4.67
CA THR A 162 -10.42 10.77 4.96
C THR A 162 -10.49 11.18 6.43
N THR A 163 -9.93 10.38 7.35
CA THR A 163 -9.85 10.75 8.78
C THR A 163 -8.90 11.92 9.02
N PHE A 164 -7.88 12.10 8.16
CA PHE A 164 -6.96 13.24 8.22
C PHE A 164 -7.66 14.56 7.88
N VAL A 165 -8.75 14.53 7.12
CA VAL A 165 -9.58 15.71 6.87
C VAL A 165 -10.33 16.12 8.15
N LEU A 166 -10.81 15.15 8.93
CA LEU A 166 -11.64 15.37 10.12
C LEU A 166 -10.81 15.74 11.37
N TYR A 167 -9.67 15.09 11.56
CA TYR A 167 -8.89 15.21 12.80
C TYR A 167 -7.58 15.99 12.61
N ARG A 168 -7.35 16.99 13.45
CA ARG A 168 -6.15 17.85 13.41
C ARG A 168 -4.85 17.08 13.68
N HIS A 169 -4.89 16.05 14.52
CA HIS A 169 -3.74 15.24 14.92
C HIS A 169 -3.67 13.89 14.19
N ALA A 170 -4.31 13.79 13.04
CA ALA A 170 -4.41 12.54 12.28
C ALA A 170 -3.04 11.96 11.86
N ASN A 171 -2.00 12.80 11.69
CA ASN A 171 -0.65 12.33 11.36
C ASN A 171 -0.06 11.41 12.46
N ALA A 172 -0.33 11.73 13.74
CA ALA A 172 0.05 10.86 14.86
C ALA A 172 -0.69 9.52 14.82
N LEU A 173 -1.95 9.54 14.40
CA LEU A 173 -2.77 8.35 14.22
C LEU A 173 -2.27 7.49 13.06
N GLY A 174 -1.79 8.12 11.98
CA GLY A 174 -1.13 7.44 10.87
C GLY A 174 0.11 6.66 11.33
N ASN A 175 1.00 7.31 12.05
CA ASN A 175 2.19 6.68 12.62
C ASN A 175 1.84 5.52 13.57
N LEU A 176 0.79 5.67 14.38
CA LEU A 176 0.33 4.62 15.30
C LEU A 176 -0.22 3.41 14.53
N LEU A 177 -0.91 3.62 13.42
CA LEU A 177 -1.55 2.56 12.64
C LEU A 177 -0.57 1.84 11.69
N GLU A 178 0.57 2.43 11.37
CA GLU A 178 1.52 1.89 10.40
C GLU A 178 1.96 0.47 10.74
N TYR A 179 2.53 0.28 11.92
CA TYR A 179 3.05 -1.04 12.37
C TYR A 179 1.96 -2.09 12.61
N PRO A 180 0.84 -1.77 13.30
CA PRO A 180 -0.26 -2.72 13.46
C PRO A 180 -0.82 -3.21 12.13
N ILE A 181 -0.93 -2.33 11.13
CA ILE A 181 -1.44 -2.73 9.81
C ILE A 181 -0.46 -3.68 9.12
N TRP A 182 0.86 -3.45 9.19
CA TRP A 182 1.84 -4.39 8.63
C TRP A 182 1.72 -5.80 9.21
N LEU A 183 1.50 -5.90 10.53
CA LEU A 183 1.33 -7.18 11.20
C LEU A 183 0.00 -7.84 10.83
N VAL A 184 -1.10 -7.09 10.98
CA VAL A 184 -2.45 -7.64 10.83
C VAL A 184 -2.77 -8.00 9.38
N THR A 185 -2.25 -7.26 8.40
CA THR A 185 -2.52 -7.53 6.98
C THR A 185 -1.64 -8.61 6.36
N GLY A 186 -0.66 -9.13 7.10
CA GLY A 186 0.22 -10.17 6.59
C GLY A 186 1.39 -9.66 5.72
N LEU A 187 1.66 -8.34 5.73
CA LEU A 187 2.79 -7.76 5.01
C LEU A 187 4.14 -8.18 5.60
N LEU A 188 4.23 -8.23 6.92
CA LEU A 188 5.46 -8.59 7.62
C LEU A 188 5.58 -10.10 7.83
N VAL A 189 4.50 -10.73 8.30
CA VAL A 189 4.45 -12.15 8.59
C VAL A 189 3.13 -12.76 8.09
N PRO A 190 3.14 -14.03 7.62
CA PRO A 190 1.92 -14.67 7.16
C PRO A 190 0.82 -14.68 8.24
N VAL A 191 -0.43 -14.43 7.85
CA VAL A 191 -1.57 -14.39 8.79
C VAL A 191 -1.73 -15.67 9.57
N ALA A 192 -1.32 -16.81 9.00
CA ALA A 192 -1.34 -18.11 9.65
C ALA A 192 -0.48 -18.19 10.93
N THR A 193 0.54 -17.34 11.06
CA THR A 193 1.42 -17.28 12.24
C THR A 193 0.87 -16.39 13.36
N LEU A 194 -0.16 -15.59 13.06
CA LEU A 194 -0.75 -14.68 14.02
C LEU A 194 -1.60 -15.43 15.07
N PRO A 195 -1.73 -14.88 16.29
CA PRO A 195 -2.62 -15.41 17.30
C PRO A 195 -4.07 -15.54 16.79
N PHE A 196 -4.79 -16.55 17.27
CA PHE A 196 -6.14 -16.87 16.78
C PHE A 196 -7.15 -15.70 16.90
N TRP A 197 -6.98 -14.84 17.90
CA TRP A 197 -7.86 -13.68 18.14
C TRP A 197 -7.59 -12.51 17.19
N VAL A 198 -6.41 -12.42 16.56
CA VAL A 198 -6.07 -11.39 15.54
C VAL A 198 -6.60 -11.79 14.17
N ARG A 199 -6.59 -13.07 13.83
CA ARG A 199 -6.95 -13.59 12.49
C ARG A 199 -8.29 -13.10 11.95
N PRO A 200 -9.38 -13.03 12.74
CA PRO A 200 -10.66 -12.50 12.27
C PRO A 200 -10.56 -11.04 11.80
N ILE A 201 -9.77 -10.22 12.51
CA ILE A 201 -9.53 -8.83 12.14
C ILE A 201 -8.73 -8.76 10.82
N SER A 202 -7.72 -9.63 10.68
CA SER A 202 -6.93 -9.74 9.44
C SER A 202 -7.81 -10.03 8.24
N TRP A 203 -8.67 -11.03 8.31
CA TRP A 203 -9.53 -11.43 7.21
C TRP A 203 -10.59 -10.41 6.84
N LEU A 204 -10.91 -9.49 7.74
CA LEU A 204 -11.79 -8.37 7.44
C LEU A 204 -11.08 -7.30 6.58
N LEU A 205 -9.75 -7.28 6.55
CA LEU A 205 -8.98 -6.29 5.82
C LEU A 205 -8.70 -6.73 4.38
N ALA A 206 -9.07 -5.90 3.39
CA ALA A 206 -8.84 -6.21 1.98
C ALA A 206 -7.35 -6.45 1.62
N PRO A 207 -6.35 -5.71 2.17
CA PRO A 207 -4.95 -5.98 1.91
C PRO A 207 -4.47 -7.37 2.31
N THR A 208 -5.08 -7.98 3.32
CA THR A 208 -4.78 -9.35 3.74
C THR A 208 -5.00 -10.34 2.61
N TRP A 209 -6.12 -10.24 1.91
CA TRP A 209 -6.43 -11.09 0.75
C TRP A 209 -5.47 -10.84 -0.41
N GLY A 210 -5.03 -9.58 -0.59
CA GLY A 210 -3.98 -9.25 -1.56
C GLY A 210 -2.65 -9.94 -1.24
N MET A 211 -2.23 -9.95 0.02
CA MET A 211 -1.01 -10.62 0.46
C MET A 211 -1.12 -12.14 0.38
N GLU A 212 -2.28 -12.73 0.72
CA GLU A 212 -2.53 -14.16 0.54
C GLU A 212 -2.54 -14.55 -0.96
N ALA A 213 -3.04 -13.69 -1.84
CA ALA A 213 -2.95 -13.90 -3.28
C ALA A 213 -1.48 -13.89 -3.77
N ILE A 214 -0.65 -12.98 -3.28
CA ILE A 214 0.80 -12.94 -3.57
C ILE A 214 1.45 -14.22 -3.03
N ARG A 215 1.13 -14.66 -1.82
CA ARG A 215 1.65 -15.88 -1.23
C ARG A 215 1.27 -17.12 -2.02
N GLY A 216 0.00 -17.22 -2.43
CA GLY A 216 -0.47 -18.29 -3.30
C GLY A 216 0.25 -18.31 -4.66
N ALA A 217 0.49 -17.13 -5.25
CA ALA A 217 1.20 -17.02 -6.53
C ALA A 217 2.70 -17.33 -6.42
N THR A 218 3.35 -17.04 -5.28
CA THR A 218 4.78 -17.28 -5.06
C THR A 218 5.08 -18.69 -4.56
N ILE A 219 4.40 -19.14 -3.50
CA ILE A 219 4.70 -20.37 -2.75
C ILE A 219 3.75 -21.51 -3.15
N GLY A 220 2.59 -21.20 -3.76
CA GLY A 220 1.61 -22.21 -4.16
C GLY A 220 0.77 -22.77 -3.00
N ALA A 221 0.71 -22.07 -1.86
CA ALA A 221 0.07 -22.58 -0.65
C ALA A 221 -1.47 -22.67 -0.75
N GLU A 222 -2.11 -21.74 -1.52
CA GLU A 222 -3.56 -21.65 -1.70
C GLU A 222 -3.88 -21.16 -3.12
N PRO A 223 -5.10 -21.44 -3.68
CA PRO A 223 -5.44 -20.92 -5.00
C PRO A 223 -5.58 -19.39 -4.96
N PRO A 224 -4.72 -18.65 -5.67
CA PRO A 224 -4.64 -17.19 -5.55
C PRO A 224 -5.87 -16.48 -6.12
N ILE A 225 -6.65 -17.15 -6.99
CA ILE A 225 -7.81 -16.56 -7.66
C ILE A 225 -8.90 -16.16 -6.67
N LEU A 226 -9.23 -17.01 -5.70
CA LEU A 226 -10.24 -16.70 -4.67
C LEU A 226 -9.81 -15.49 -3.84
N ALA A 227 -8.54 -15.45 -3.43
CA ALA A 227 -7.98 -14.33 -2.67
C ALA A 227 -8.03 -13.03 -3.46
N ILE A 228 -7.74 -13.06 -4.78
CA ILE A 228 -7.87 -11.90 -5.67
C ILE A 228 -9.31 -11.41 -5.72
N VAL A 229 -10.27 -12.29 -5.92
CA VAL A 229 -11.70 -11.93 -5.99
C VAL A 229 -12.17 -11.29 -4.68
N LEU A 230 -11.85 -11.89 -3.53
CA LEU A 230 -12.21 -11.35 -2.22
C LEU A 230 -11.52 -10.01 -1.95
N CYS A 231 -10.27 -9.85 -2.37
CA CYS A 231 -9.56 -8.58 -2.29
C CYS A 231 -10.30 -7.46 -3.03
N PHE A 232 -10.73 -7.70 -4.28
CA PHE A 232 -11.49 -6.71 -5.06
C PHE A 232 -12.87 -6.43 -4.50
N VAL A 233 -13.61 -7.46 -4.04
CA VAL A 233 -14.93 -7.29 -3.46
C VAL A 233 -14.87 -6.43 -2.20
N LEU A 234 -13.94 -6.71 -1.29
CA LEU A 234 -13.76 -5.93 -0.06
C LEU A 234 -13.24 -4.51 -0.34
N ALA A 235 -12.31 -4.35 -1.28
CA ALA A 235 -11.82 -3.03 -1.68
C ALA A 235 -12.95 -2.18 -2.27
N LYS A 236 -13.81 -2.77 -3.11
CA LYS A 236 -14.98 -2.10 -3.68
C LYS A 236 -16.01 -1.74 -2.62
N ALA A 237 -16.39 -2.67 -1.75
CA ALA A 237 -17.35 -2.42 -0.68
C ALA A 237 -16.93 -1.26 0.23
N ARG A 238 -15.62 -1.16 0.54
CA ARG A 238 -15.06 -0.05 1.33
C ARG A 238 -15.07 1.27 0.59
N ARG A 239 -14.76 1.27 -0.70
CA ARG A 239 -14.83 2.47 -1.54
C ARG A 239 -16.26 3.00 -1.60
N ASP A 240 -17.22 2.12 -1.79
CA ASP A 240 -18.64 2.51 -1.86
C ASP A 240 -19.14 3.04 -0.49
N ALA A 241 -18.69 2.47 0.62
CA ALA A 241 -18.98 2.98 1.96
C ALA A 241 -18.38 4.36 2.21
N THR A 242 -17.15 4.65 1.74
CA THR A 242 -16.54 5.99 1.85
C THR A 242 -17.27 7.04 1.03
N LEU A 243 -17.80 6.68 -0.14
CA LEU A 243 -18.56 7.59 -0.99
C LEU A 243 -19.98 7.87 -0.47
N SER A 244 -20.55 6.97 0.33
CA SER A 244 -21.89 7.13 0.92
C SER A 244 -21.91 7.97 2.21
N LEU A 245 -20.73 8.25 2.79
CA LEU A 245 -20.59 9.07 4.00
C LEU A 245 -20.38 10.57 3.71
N GLN A 246 -20.40 10.97 2.45
CA GLN A 246 -20.29 12.34 1.94
C GLN A 246 -21.60 12.81 1.31
#